data_1612943a35fe864e1e37431cebeb33f3
#
_entry.id   1612943a35fe864e1e37431cebeb33f3
#
_cell.length_a   1.000
_cell.length_b   1.000
_cell.length_c   1.000
_cell.angle_alpha   90.00
_cell.angle_beta   90.00
_cell.angle_gamma   90.00
#
_symmetry.space_group_name_H-M   'P 1'
#
loop_
_entity.id
_entity.type
_entity.pdbx_description
1 polymer ?
#
loop_
_entity_poly.entity_id
_entity_poly.type
_entity_poly.pdbx_seq_one_letter_code
_entity_poly.pdbx_strand_id
1 'polypeptide(L)'
;MKITNVEYFHLNPRLCDRYKGHEVRFSGIDTQTVYRVTLHNGVIGYGDERGHITLSEQQISALVDQSPFNYLGASLNAGLMGALYDAMGKAIDEPAYKLLGQKVRDRVPVAAWTRPAPPEDFASEITRAANEGYTIFKMHSDARHDIIEQTRAAQEVAPQGFKLHWDLNHNRPSAAVLRIVDELEKFPVVGFLEDPFFWHDIEGWRLLRSQTMLPILMHVPQLGGGPEIQREVADLYMIGENGLGNSIRRGFAAAAAGLSTVIQLTGGTLSKAMAMHLGAVVPNVSHATTLDDQYAEDVTGIRLEISEGSSPVPEGPGLGVDVDEKILAELAARPKSELPRHLGVLHLPGGTTYYTPSAPNVEQITGFVEGNVRGIRSEFWNDDSSGEFSRVYEQVQKEGTVKKG
;
A
#
# COMPACT_ATOMS: atom_id res chain seq x y z
N MET A 1 -22.73 -8.86 -25.44
CA MET A 1 -21.27 -8.86 -25.20
C MET A 1 -20.97 -9.95 -24.18
N LYS A 2 -20.00 -10.82 -24.46
CA LYS A 2 -19.67 -11.97 -23.58
C LYS A 2 -18.15 -12.06 -23.38
N ILE A 3 -17.74 -12.53 -22.23
CA ILE A 3 -16.34 -12.88 -21.93
C ILE A 3 -16.04 -14.21 -22.60
N THR A 4 -14.97 -14.29 -23.38
CA THR A 4 -14.54 -15.52 -24.07
C THR A 4 -13.34 -16.15 -23.40
N ASN A 5 -12.50 -15.35 -22.72
CA ASN A 5 -11.33 -15.85 -22.03
C ASN A 5 -10.97 -14.97 -20.82
N VAL A 6 -10.43 -15.59 -19.77
CA VAL A 6 -9.85 -14.94 -18.60
C VAL A 6 -8.51 -15.61 -18.31
N GLU A 7 -7.45 -14.84 -18.32
CA GLU A 7 -6.09 -15.27 -18.05
C GLU A 7 -5.49 -14.45 -16.92
N TYR A 8 -4.49 -14.99 -16.26
CA TYR A 8 -3.71 -14.26 -15.29
C TYR A 8 -2.22 -14.62 -15.43
N PHE A 9 -1.37 -13.64 -15.16
CA PHE A 9 0.08 -13.74 -15.28
C PHE A 9 0.72 -13.35 -13.96
N HIS A 10 1.54 -14.22 -13.39
CA HIS A 10 2.34 -13.92 -12.23
C HIS A 10 3.62 -13.22 -12.66
N LEU A 11 3.86 -12.02 -12.14
CA LEU A 11 5.01 -11.22 -12.46
C LEU A 11 5.93 -11.07 -11.25
N ASN A 12 7.23 -10.94 -11.53
CA ASN A 12 8.27 -10.63 -10.57
C ASN A 12 9.00 -9.33 -10.99
N PRO A 13 8.36 -8.17 -10.83
CA PRO A 13 8.96 -6.90 -11.21
C PRO A 13 10.15 -6.59 -10.31
N ARG A 14 11.18 -5.94 -10.89
CA ARG A 14 12.27 -5.40 -10.08
C ARG A 14 11.79 -4.17 -9.32
N LEU A 15 12.20 -4.06 -8.07
CA LEU A 15 12.00 -2.84 -7.30
C LEU A 15 13.04 -1.80 -7.67
N CYS A 16 12.73 -0.54 -7.44
CA CYS A 16 13.67 0.57 -7.69
C CYS A 16 14.95 0.42 -6.88
N ASP A 17 16.04 0.93 -7.44
CA ASP A 17 17.40 0.80 -6.87
C ASP A 17 17.54 1.40 -5.46
N ARG A 18 16.69 2.35 -5.09
CA ARG A 18 16.65 2.94 -3.76
C ARG A 18 16.37 1.93 -2.62
N TYR A 19 15.91 0.73 -2.97
CA TYR A 19 15.65 -0.34 -2.01
C TYR A 19 16.78 -1.36 -1.89
N LYS A 20 17.91 -1.16 -2.54
CA LYS A 20 19.02 -2.13 -2.56
C LYS A 20 19.65 -2.43 -1.19
N GLY A 21 19.59 -1.52 -0.25
CA GLY A 21 20.12 -1.70 1.10
C GLY A 21 19.10 -2.19 2.12
N HIS A 22 17.84 -2.38 1.72
CA HIS A 22 16.75 -2.69 2.64
C HIS A 22 16.18 -4.09 2.39
N GLU A 23 15.42 -4.59 3.34
CA GLU A 23 14.62 -5.79 3.10
C GLU A 23 13.64 -5.53 1.97
N VAL A 24 13.99 -6.05 0.81
CA VAL A 24 13.31 -5.74 -0.43
C VAL A 24 11.95 -6.44 -0.53
N ARG A 25 11.73 -7.53 0.21
CA ARG A 25 10.50 -8.34 0.17
C ARG A 25 9.63 -8.06 1.36
N PHE A 26 8.95 -6.95 1.29
CA PHE A 26 7.98 -6.59 2.29
C PHE A 26 6.58 -6.92 1.76
N SER A 27 5.87 -7.81 2.45
CA SER A 27 4.45 -8.09 2.21
C SER A 27 4.08 -8.38 0.76
N GLY A 28 4.98 -9.02 -0.01
CA GLY A 28 4.73 -9.44 -1.39
C GLY A 28 4.64 -8.30 -2.40
N ILE A 29 5.23 -7.12 -2.13
CA ILE A 29 5.27 -6.04 -3.13
C ILE A 29 6.21 -6.33 -4.29
N ASP A 30 7.11 -7.31 -4.16
CA ASP A 30 8.00 -7.82 -5.20
C ASP A 30 7.33 -8.80 -6.17
N THR A 31 6.02 -8.98 -6.03
CA THR A 31 5.21 -9.86 -6.87
C THR A 31 3.90 -9.18 -7.26
N GLN A 32 3.44 -9.44 -8.48
CA GLN A 32 2.19 -8.93 -9.03
C GLN A 32 1.44 -10.01 -9.78
N THR A 33 0.14 -9.82 -9.93
CA THR A 33 -0.70 -10.57 -10.87
C THR A 33 -1.34 -9.59 -11.83
N VAL A 34 -1.17 -9.82 -13.13
CA VAL A 34 -1.89 -9.11 -14.20
C VAL A 34 -2.99 -10.03 -14.72
N TYR A 35 -4.19 -9.50 -14.84
CA TYR A 35 -5.35 -10.19 -15.42
C TYR A 35 -5.62 -9.68 -16.82
N ARG A 36 -5.99 -10.58 -17.72
CA ARG A 36 -6.40 -10.31 -19.09
C ARG A 36 -7.79 -10.91 -19.34
N VAL A 37 -8.75 -10.06 -19.65
CA VAL A 37 -10.12 -10.44 -19.98
C VAL A 37 -10.38 -10.16 -21.44
N THR A 38 -10.73 -11.20 -22.23
CA THR A 38 -11.03 -11.09 -23.64
C THR A 38 -12.53 -11.21 -23.88
N LEU A 39 -13.09 -10.29 -24.67
CA LEU A 39 -14.48 -10.28 -25.06
C LEU A 39 -14.69 -10.88 -26.47
N HIS A 40 -15.90 -11.34 -26.77
CA HIS A 40 -16.23 -11.99 -28.05
C HIS A 40 -16.00 -11.12 -29.29
N ASN A 41 -15.96 -9.80 -29.13
CA ASN A 41 -15.66 -8.85 -30.20
C ASN A 41 -14.16 -8.52 -30.33
N GLY A 42 -13.30 -9.27 -29.63
CA GLY A 42 -11.85 -9.08 -29.66
C GLY A 42 -11.31 -7.99 -28.74
N VAL A 43 -12.17 -7.26 -28.02
CA VAL A 43 -11.71 -6.29 -27.01
C VAL A 43 -11.03 -7.02 -25.86
N ILE A 44 -9.88 -6.49 -25.43
CA ILE A 44 -9.10 -7.00 -24.31
C ILE A 44 -9.02 -5.93 -23.22
N GLY A 45 -9.34 -6.31 -22.01
CA GLY A 45 -9.15 -5.49 -20.80
C GLY A 45 -8.09 -6.06 -19.88
N TYR A 46 -7.35 -5.17 -19.23
CA TYR A 46 -6.28 -5.48 -18.29
C TYR A 46 -6.52 -4.84 -16.93
N GLY A 47 -6.02 -5.51 -15.90
CA GLY A 47 -5.93 -4.99 -14.55
C GLY A 47 -4.85 -5.72 -13.79
N ASP A 48 -4.36 -5.15 -12.70
CA ASP A 48 -3.32 -5.78 -11.90
C ASP A 48 -3.58 -5.64 -10.40
N GLU A 49 -2.89 -6.43 -9.64
CA GLU A 49 -2.83 -6.31 -8.18
C GLU A 49 -1.53 -6.90 -7.63
N ARG A 50 -1.18 -6.48 -6.42
CA ARG A 50 -0.02 -6.98 -5.70
C ARG A 50 -0.20 -8.47 -5.33
N GLY A 51 0.90 -9.20 -5.37
CA GLY A 51 0.97 -10.60 -4.98
C GLY A 51 0.72 -11.56 -6.15
N HIS A 52 1.07 -12.82 -5.96
CA HIS A 52 0.72 -13.90 -6.88
C HIS A 52 -0.64 -14.46 -6.51
N ILE A 53 -1.67 -14.05 -7.22
CA ILE A 53 -3.05 -14.48 -7.02
C ILE A 53 -3.42 -15.47 -8.12
N THR A 54 -3.82 -16.68 -7.74
CA THR A 54 -4.24 -17.73 -8.66
C THR A 54 -5.76 -17.83 -8.69
N LEU A 55 -6.36 -17.72 -9.86
CA LEU A 55 -7.78 -18.01 -10.05
C LEU A 55 -7.98 -19.53 -10.20
N SER A 56 -8.97 -20.07 -9.50
CA SER A 56 -9.39 -21.45 -9.71
C SER A 56 -10.14 -21.59 -11.04
N GLU A 57 -10.14 -22.81 -11.60
CA GLU A 57 -10.92 -23.13 -12.81
C GLU A 57 -12.41 -22.80 -12.63
N GLN A 58 -12.95 -22.98 -11.42
CA GLN A 58 -14.32 -22.63 -11.09
C GLN A 58 -14.58 -21.13 -11.18
N GLN A 59 -13.63 -20.30 -10.71
CA GLN A 59 -13.74 -18.83 -10.81
C GLN A 59 -13.69 -18.39 -12.27
N ILE A 60 -12.78 -18.95 -13.08
CA ILE A 60 -12.67 -18.63 -14.50
C ILE A 60 -13.93 -19.06 -15.25
N SER A 61 -14.41 -20.30 -15.06
CA SER A 61 -15.59 -20.82 -15.72
C SER A 61 -16.87 -20.08 -15.35
N ALA A 62 -16.95 -19.52 -14.16
CA ALA A 62 -18.09 -18.68 -13.73
C ALA A 62 -18.15 -17.34 -14.49
N LEU A 63 -17.04 -16.88 -15.06
CA LEU A 63 -16.95 -15.63 -15.82
C LEU A 63 -17.16 -15.84 -17.33
N VAL A 64 -16.62 -16.93 -17.87
CA VAL A 64 -16.72 -17.24 -19.31
C VAL A 64 -18.19 -17.40 -19.74
N ASP A 65 -18.51 -16.94 -20.93
CA ASP A 65 -19.85 -16.84 -21.51
C ASP A 65 -20.81 -15.86 -20.81
N GLN A 66 -20.40 -15.21 -19.72
CA GLN A 66 -21.19 -14.16 -19.09
C GLN A 66 -20.94 -12.80 -19.74
N SER A 67 -21.88 -11.88 -19.56
CA SER A 67 -21.65 -10.46 -19.87
C SER A 67 -20.76 -9.84 -18.81
N PRO A 68 -19.70 -9.08 -19.17
CA PRO A 68 -18.89 -8.38 -18.18
C PRO A 68 -19.72 -7.37 -17.35
N PHE A 69 -20.81 -6.84 -17.90
CA PHE A 69 -21.73 -5.93 -17.21
C PHE A 69 -22.52 -6.60 -16.09
N ASN A 70 -22.59 -7.94 -16.02
CA ASN A 70 -23.18 -8.66 -14.87
C ASN A 70 -22.36 -8.44 -13.58
N TYR A 71 -21.11 -7.96 -13.71
CA TYR A 71 -20.17 -7.77 -12.59
C TYR A 71 -20.01 -6.31 -12.18
N LEU A 72 -20.83 -5.39 -12.74
CA LEU A 72 -20.89 -4.01 -12.22
C LEU A 72 -21.25 -4.05 -10.73
N GLY A 73 -20.40 -3.43 -9.91
CA GLY A 73 -20.58 -3.42 -8.47
C GLY A 73 -20.29 -4.76 -7.76
N ALA A 74 -19.73 -5.76 -8.44
CA ALA A 74 -19.24 -6.97 -7.79
C ALA A 74 -18.01 -6.69 -6.92
N SER A 75 -17.71 -7.62 -6.01
CA SER A 75 -16.55 -7.56 -5.11
C SER A 75 -15.65 -8.76 -5.35
N LEU A 76 -15.11 -8.84 -6.58
CA LEU A 76 -14.05 -9.78 -6.96
C LEU A 76 -12.67 -9.19 -6.61
N ASN A 77 -11.60 -9.93 -6.89
CA ASN A 77 -10.23 -9.44 -6.78
C ASN A 77 -10.07 -8.08 -7.47
N ALA A 78 -9.31 -7.17 -6.87
CA ALA A 78 -9.19 -5.79 -7.35
C ALA A 78 -8.65 -5.71 -8.78
N GLY A 79 -7.60 -6.47 -9.09
CA GLY A 79 -7.02 -6.52 -10.43
C GLY A 79 -7.96 -7.13 -11.47
N LEU A 80 -8.69 -8.21 -11.13
CA LEU A 80 -9.69 -8.80 -12.02
C LEU A 80 -10.84 -7.84 -12.29
N MET A 81 -11.30 -7.11 -11.27
CA MET A 81 -12.31 -6.05 -11.45
C MET A 81 -11.78 -4.93 -12.36
N GLY A 82 -10.51 -4.51 -12.17
CA GLY A 82 -9.85 -3.57 -13.07
C GLY A 82 -9.91 -4.03 -14.53
N ALA A 83 -9.55 -5.30 -14.80
CA ALA A 83 -9.61 -5.88 -16.14
C ALA A 83 -11.04 -5.92 -16.74
N LEU A 84 -12.04 -6.21 -15.92
CA LEU A 84 -13.44 -6.19 -16.35
C LEU A 84 -13.91 -4.76 -16.68
N TYR A 85 -13.57 -3.77 -15.85
CA TYR A 85 -13.92 -2.38 -16.11
C TYR A 85 -13.16 -1.81 -17.31
N ASP A 86 -11.91 -2.20 -17.52
CA ASP A 86 -11.14 -1.85 -18.71
C ASP A 86 -11.78 -2.41 -19.98
N ALA A 87 -12.12 -3.71 -19.95
CA ALA A 87 -12.81 -4.35 -21.08
C ALA A 87 -14.18 -3.71 -21.39
N MET A 88 -14.97 -3.42 -20.36
CA MET A 88 -16.28 -2.77 -20.53
C MET A 88 -16.14 -1.38 -21.10
N GLY A 89 -15.26 -0.56 -20.54
CA GLY A 89 -15.04 0.81 -21.01
C GLY A 89 -14.53 0.85 -22.46
N LYS A 90 -13.53 0.03 -22.80
CA LYS A 90 -13.05 -0.13 -24.20
C LYS A 90 -14.13 -0.59 -25.16
N ALA A 91 -15.00 -1.49 -24.72
CA ALA A 91 -16.06 -2.03 -25.55
C ALA A 91 -17.19 -1.04 -25.88
N ILE A 92 -17.36 0.01 -25.09
CA ILE A 92 -18.34 1.07 -25.29
C ILE A 92 -17.67 2.42 -25.63
N ASP A 93 -16.35 2.44 -25.81
CA ASP A 93 -15.54 3.63 -26.12
C ASP A 93 -15.67 4.74 -25.05
N GLU A 94 -15.64 4.34 -23.76
CA GLU A 94 -15.81 5.27 -22.64
C GLU A 94 -14.82 4.97 -21.49
N PRO A 95 -14.36 6.01 -20.75
CA PRO A 95 -13.51 5.81 -19.57
C PRO A 95 -14.23 5.02 -18.47
N ALA A 96 -13.48 4.22 -17.73
CA ALA A 96 -14.04 3.33 -16.70
C ALA A 96 -14.80 4.08 -15.59
N TYR A 97 -14.45 5.32 -15.27
CA TYR A 97 -15.19 6.08 -14.24
C TYR A 97 -16.67 6.28 -14.60
N LYS A 98 -17.03 6.34 -15.90
CA LYS A 98 -18.44 6.48 -16.34
C LYS A 98 -19.29 5.25 -16.00
N LEU A 99 -18.66 4.09 -15.79
CA LEU A 99 -19.32 2.88 -15.31
C LEU A 99 -19.47 2.86 -13.76
N LEU A 100 -18.75 3.74 -13.06
CA LEU A 100 -18.77 3.84 -11.61
C LEU A 100 -19.73 4.92 -11.09
N GLY A 101 -19.85 6.03 -11.84
CA GLY A 101 -20.71 7.14 -11.45
C GLY A 101 -20.39 8.46 -12.14
N GLN A 102 -20.95 9.53 -11.62
CA GLN A 102 -20.68 10.87 -12.09
C GLN A 102 -19.28 11.34 -11.64
N LYS A 103 -18.50 11.84 -12.58
CA LYS A 103 -17.20 12.46 -12.31
C LYS A 103 -17.38 13.75 -11.49
N VAL A 104 -16.65 13.85 -10.38
CA VAL A 104 -16.66 15.01 -9.48
C VAL A 104 -15.30 15.72 -9.39
N ARG A 105 -14.23 15.13 -9.97
CA ARG A 105 -12.89 15.74 -10.04
C ARG A 105 -12.07 15.19 -11.20
N ASP A 106 -11.13 16.00 -11.70
CA ASP A 106 -10.23 15.66 -12.82
C ASP A 106 -8.89 15.08 -12.36
N ARG A 107 -8.52 15.29 -11.11
CA ARG A 107 -7.30 14.78 -10.50
C ARG A 107 -7.58 14.23 -9.11
N VAL A 108 -6.86 13.19 -8.73
CA VAL A 108 -6.98 12.55 -7.41
C VAL A 108 -5.66 12.73 -6.66
N PRO A 109 -5.67 13.23 -5.40
CA PRO A 109 -4.46 13.26 -4.60
C PRO A 109 -3.87 11.86 -4.40
N VAL A 110 -2.55 11.74 -4.45
CA VAL A 110 -1.82 10.47 -4.32
C VAL A 110 -0.73 10.61 -3.28
N ALA A 111 -0.61 9.63 -2.40
CA ALA A 111 0.49 9.53 -1.47
C ALA A 111 1.63 8.71 -2.06
N ALA A 112 2.87 9.16 -1.88
CA ALA A 112 4.04 8.30 -2.00
C ALA A 112 4.04 7.27 -0.87
N TRP A 113 4.84 6.21 -1.04
CA TRP A 113 4.87 5.11 -0.08
C TRP A 113 6.28 4.56 0.05
N THR A 114 6.67 4.14 1.26
CA THR A 114 7.88 3.36 1.48
C THR A 114 7.70 2.39 2.64
N ARG A 115 8.75 1.63 2.93
CA ARG A 115 8.83 0.66 4.02
C ARG A 115 9.27 1.29 5.30
N PRO A 116 9.13 0.57 6.44
CA PRO A 116 9.87 0.90 7.63
C PRO A 116 11.37 1.00 7.32
N ALA A 117 11.99 2.11 7.70
CA ALA A 117 13.38 2.41 7.40
C ALA A 117 14.00 3.22 8.55
N PRO A 118 15.33 3.25 8.69
CA PRO A 118 16.01 4.20 9.58
C PRO A 118 15.59 5.65 9.31
N PRO A 119 15.66 6.55 10.30
CA PRO A 119 15.23 7.96 10.14
C PRO A 119 15.88 8.67 8.95
N GLU A 120 17.17 8.44 8.71
CA GLU A 120 17.93 9.04 7.60
C GLU A 120 17.46 8.59 6.22
N ASP A 121 17.14 7.32 6.06
CA ASP A 121 16.61 6.76 4.83
C ASP A 121 15.18 7.24 4.58
N PHE A 122 14.40 7.30 5.65
CA PHE A 122 13.05 7.85 5.58
C PHE A 122 13.07 9.33 5.17
N ALA A 123 13.96 10.15 5.73
CA ALA A 123 14.14 11.56 5.32
C ALA A 123 14.53 11.68 3.84
N SER A 124 15.39 10.80 3.34
CA SER A 124 15.79 10.75 1.93
C SER A 124 14.59 10.42 1.02
N GLU A 125 13.75 9.47 1.41
CA GLU A 125 12.52 9.12 0.68
C GLU A 125 11.48 10.26 0.68
N ILE A 126 11.33 10.99 1.78
CA ILE A 126 10.48 12.18 1.86
C ILE A 126 10.97 13.26 0.89
N THR A 127 12.30 13.51 0.88
CA THR A 127 12.91 14.49 -0.04
C THR A 127 12.68 14.10 -1.50
N ARG A 128 12.85 12.81 -1.84
CA ARG A 128 12.57 12.28 -3.18
C ARG A 128 11.10 12.49 -3.56
N ALA A 129 10.18 12.05 -2.70
CA ALA A 129 8.75 12.15 -2.97
C ALA A 129 8.31 13.61 -3.18
N ALA A 130 8.81 14.54 -2.37
CA ALA A 130 8.54 15.97 -2.53
C ALA A 130 9.06 16.50 -3.87
N ASN A 131 10.26 16.09 -4.30
CA ASN A 131 10.84 16.47 -5.60
C ASN A 131 10.09 15.85 -6.78
N GLU A 132 9.46 14.72 -6.61
CA GLU A 132 8.59 14.06 -7.60
C GLU A 132 7.16 14.65 -7.62
N GLY A 133 6.87 15.63 -6.79
CA GLY A 133 5.60 16.36 -6.75
C GLY A 133 4.56 15.79 -5.80
N TYR A 134 4.89 14.82 -4.95
CA TYR A 134 4.00 14.35 -3.90
C TYR A 134 3.90 15.35 -2.75
N THR A 135 2.75 15.37 -2.09
CA THR A 135 2.48 16.20 -0.90
C THR A 135 2.08 15.37 0.31
N ILE A 136 1.90 14.07 0.13
CA ILE A 136 1.57 13.10 1.17
C ILE A 136 2.51 11.90 1.04
N PHE A 137 2.96 11.38 2.18
CA PHE A 137 3.80 10.19 2.24
C PHE A 137 3.25 9.19 3.25
N LYS A 138 2.88 7.99 2.80
CA LYS A 138 2.45 6.89 3.67
C LYS A 138 3.65 6.07 4.12
N MET A 139 3.79 5.84 5.41
CA MET A 139 4.80 5.00 6.02
C MET A 139 4.19 4.04 7.03
N HIS A 140 4.57 2.78 6.94
CA HIS A 140 4.23 1.80 7.97
C HIS A 140 5.17 1.95 9.17
N SER A 141 4.60 1.98 10.35
CA SER A 141 5.35 1.95 11.60
C SER A 141 5.54 0.52 12.08
N ASP A 142 6.72 0.21 12.60
CA ASP A 142 7.00 -1.06 13.27
C ASP A 142 7.79 -0.85 14.58
N ALA A 143 7.94 -1.92 15.36
CA ALA A 143 8.63 -1.86 16.65
C ALA A 143 10.16 -1.74 16.53
N ARG A 144 10.72 -1.96 15.34
CA ARG A 144 12.18 -1.97 15.07
C ARG A 144 12.76 -0.57 14.91
N HIS A 145 11.89 0.45 14.76
CA HIS A 145 12.29 1.84 14.56
C HIS A 145 11.55 2.77 15.53
N ASP A 146 12.25 3.81 15.96
CA ASP A 146 11.64 4.87 16.76
C ASP A 146 10.82 5.81 15.85
N ILE A 147 9.50 5.67 15.89
CA ILE A 147 8.56 6.47 15.09
C ILE A 147 8.73 7.97 15.33
N ILE A 148 9.13 8.39 16.53
CA ILE A 148 9.32 9.81 16.85
C ILE A 148 10.61 10.35 16.20
N GLU A 149 11.70 9.56 16.19
CA GLU A 149 12.92 9.94 15.47
C GLU A 149 12.69 9.98 13.96
N GLN A 150 11.95 9.00 13.41
CA GLN A 150 11.56 9.01 12.00
C GLN A 150 10.72 10.26 11.65
N THR A 151 9.76 10.62 12.51
CA THR A 151 8.92 11.80 12.31
C THR A 151 9.72 13.10 12.41
N ARG A 152 10.69 13.18 13.35
CA ARG A 152 11.58 14.32 13.46
C ARG A 152 12.42 14.49 12.20
N ALA A 153 13.06 13.43 11.73
CA ALA A 153 13.85 13.47 10.50
C ALA A 153 13.01 13.89 9.27
N ALA A 154 11.77 13.39 9.19
CA ALA A 154 10.84 13.82 8.15
C ALA A 154 10.48 15.31 8.25
N GLN A 155 10.20 15.81 9.47
CA GLN A 155 9.86 17.23 9.69
C GLN A 155 10.99 18.17 9.26
N GLU A 156 12.25 17.76 9.41
CA GLU A 156 13.41 18.57 9.05
C GLU A 156 13.56 18.78 7.53
N VAL A 157 13.08 17.83 6.72
CA VAL A 157 13.25 17.85 5.26
C VAL A 157 11.96 18.09 4.48
N ALA A 158 10.82 17.89 5.10
CA ALA A 158 9.52 18.01 4.43
C ALA A 158 9.23 19.48 4.07
N PRO A 159 8.79 19.79 2.82
CA PRO A 159 8.32 21.11 2.47
C PRO A 159 7.10 21.53 3.30
N GLN A 160 6.87 22.84 3.37
CA GLN A 160 5.70 23.38 4.04
C GLN A 160 4.41 22.78 3.44
N GLY A 161 3.51 22.27 4.28
CA GLY A 161 2.25 21.66 3.86
C GLY A 161 2.33 20.16 3.52
N PHE A 162 3.53 19.59 3.46
CA PHE A 162 3.71 18.13 3.28
C PHE A 162 3.15 17.37 4.49
N LYS A 163 2.53 16.21 4.25
CA LYS A 163 1.87 15.42 5.29
C LYS A 163 2.33 13.97 5.33
N LEU A 164 2.59 13.48 6.53
CA LEU A 164 2.82 12.06 6.79
C LEU A 164 1.49 11.35 7.06
N HIS A 165 1.32 10.21 6.45
CA HIS A 165 0.28 9.24 6.74
C HIS A 165 0.92 8.05 7.46
N TRP A 166 0.88 8.04 8.78
CA TRP A 166 1.40 6.96 9.59
C TRP A 166 0.41 5.81 9.69
N ASP A 167 0.82 4.63 9.25
CA ASP A 167 0.11 3.37 9.44
C ASP A 167 0.73 2.62 10.62
N LEU A 168 0.00 2.50 11.71
CA LEU A 168 0.46 1.81 12.91
C LEU A 168 0.19 0.30 12.88
N ASN A 169 -0.52 -0.20 11.84
CA ASN A 169 -0.79 -1.63 11.61
C ASN A 169 -1.38 -2.36 12.83
N HIS A 170 -2.10 -1.67 13.71
CA HIS A 170 -2.67 -2.21 14.96
C HIS A 170 -1.72 -3.13 15.75
N ASN A 171 -0.42 -2.87 15.68
CA ASN A 171 0.63 -3.72 16.24
C ASN A 171 1.11 -3.27 17.63
N ARG A 172 0.37 -2.39 18.30
CA ARG A 172 0.71 -1.86 19.63
C ARG A 172 -0.49 -1.86 20.57
N PRO A 173 -0.26 -2.07 21.87
CA PRO A 173 -1.33 -1.92 22.88
C PRO A 173 -1.76 -0.45 23.01
N SER A 174 -3.02 -0.23 23.39
CA SER A 174 -3.65 1.09 23.49
C SER A 174 -2.85 2.08 24.34
N ALA A 175 -2.29 1.63 25.46
CA ALA A 175 -1.48 2.48 26.34
C ALA A 175 -0.21 3.03 25.67
N ALA A 176 0.40 2.27 24.74
CA ALA A 176 1.54 2.74 23.97
C ALA A 176 1.11 3.71 22.87
N VAL A 177 0.03 3.41 22.17
CA VAL A 177 -0.50 4.26 21.08
C VAL A 177 -0.85 5.65 21.59
N LEU A 178 -1.56 5.77 22.72
CA LEU A 178 -1.94 7.07 23.29
C LEU A 178 -0.72 7.96 23.54
N ARG A 179 0.37 7.39 24.07
CA ARG A 179 1.62 8.15 24.31
C ARG A 179 2.31 8.52 23.00
N ILE A 180 2.31 7.64 22.00
CA ILE A 180 2.89 7.90 20.69
C ILE A 180 2.14 9.05 20.01
N VAL A 181 0.83 9.04 20.03
CA VAL A 181 -0.01 10.07 19.41
C VAL A 181 0.22 11.43 20.06
N ASP A 182 0.28 11.50 21.39
CA ASP A 182 0.60 12.74 22.13
C ASP A 182 1.95 13.35 21.71
N GLU A 183 2.94 12.52 21.39
CA GLU A 183 4.22 13.00 20.84
C GLU A 183 4.12 13.36 19.36
N LEU A 184 3.39 12.60 18.53
CA LEU A 184 3.23 12.85 17.10
C LEU A 184 2.50 14.16 16.81
N GLU A 185 1.53 14.55 17.63
CA GLU A 185 0.79 15.81 17.48
C GLU A 185 1.68 17.06 17.57
N LYS A 186 2.87 16.95 18.17
CA LYS A 186 3.85 18.05 18.25
C LYS A 186 4.54 18.34 16.92
N PHE A 187 4.37 17.46 15.91
CA PHE A 187 4.99 17.60 14.60
C PHE A 187 3.96 18.01 13.54
N PRO A 188 4.00 19.25 13.03
CA PRO A 188 3.08 19.74 11.99
C PRO A 188 3.04 18.89 10.71
N VAL A 189 4.09 18.12 10.44
CA VAL A 189 4.16 17.22 9.28
C VAL A 189 3.21 16.02 9.39
N VAL A 190 2.81 15.62 10.61
CA VAL A 190 1.89 14.48 10.79
C VAL A 190 0.49 14.87 10.33
N GLY A 191 -0.09 14.11 9.43
CA GLY A 191 -1.38 14.39 8.81
C GLY A 191 -2.47 13.37 9.10
N PHE A 192 -2.09 12.10 9.23
CA PHE A 192 -3.05 10.98 9.35
C PHE A 192 -2.48 9.85 10.19
N LEU A 193 -3.36 9.16 10.91
CA LEU A 193 -3.06 7.94 11.66
C LEU A 193 -3.94 6.80 11.13
N GLU A 194 -3.35 5.78 10.55
CA GLU A 194 -4.04 4.58 10.11
C GLU A 194 -3.84 3.44 11.11
N ASP A 195 -4.92 2.71 11.36
CA ASP A 195 -4.96 1.50 12.18
C ASP A 195 -4.19 1.61 13.53
N PRO A 196 -4.53 2.61 14.37
CA PRO A 196 -3.87 2.80 15.67
C PRO A 196 -4.07 1.63 16.62
N PHE A 197 -5.25 0.97 16.58
CA PHE A 197 -5.64 -0.14 17.46
C PHE A 197 -6.11 -1.34 16.66
N PHE A 198 -6.28 -2.48 17.34
CA PHE A 198 -7.00 -3.62 16.79
C PHE A 198 -8.42 -3.21 16.38
N TRP A 199 -8.88 -3.68 15.24
CA TRP A 199 -10.15 -3.26 14.64
C TRP A 199 -11.38 -3.54 15.51
N HIS A 200 -11.32 -4.55 16.38
CA HIS A 200 -12.41 -4.90 17.29
C HIS A 200 -12.45 -4.03 18.57
N ASP A 201 -11.43 -3.24 18.86
CA ASP A 201 -11.38 -2.32 20.00
C ASP A 201 -12.10 -1.00 19.71
N ILE A 202 -13.39 -1.09 19.44
CA ILE A 202 -14.24 0.06 19.06
C ILE A 202 -14.17 1.18 20.09
N GLU A 203 -14.14 0.84 21.39
CA GLU A 203 -14.11 1.86 22.45
C GLU A 203 -12.71 2.52 22.53
N GLY A 204 -11.63 1.80 22.27
CA GLY A 204 -10.29 2.37 22.16
C GLY A 204 -10.19 3.35 20.99
N TRP A 205 -10.76 3.01 19.82
CA TRP A 205 -10.84 3.91 18.68
C TRP A 205 -11.60 5.21 19.00
N ARG A 206 -12.77 5.10 19.61
CA ARG A 206 -13.59 6.24 20.00
C ARG A 206 -12.89 7.13 21.03
N LEU A 207 -12.23 6.50 22.01
CA LEU A 207 -11.45 7.22 23.03
C LEU A 207 -10.33 8.02 22.36
N LEU A 208 -9.52 7.40 21.50
CA LEU A 208 -8.44 8.10 20.80
C LEU A 208 -9.00 9.25 19.97
N ARG A 209 -10.04 9.02 19.17
CA ARG A 209 -10.68 10.06 18.36
C ARG A 209 -11.13 11.26 19.19
N SER A 210 -11.56 11.04 20.42
CA SER A 210 -11.96 12.14 21.34
C SER A 210 -10.78 12.90 21.96
N GLN A 211 -9.56 12.37 21.87
CA GLN A 211 -8.36 12.91 22.51
C GLN A 211 -7.35 13.50 21.54
N THR A 212 -7.47 13.23 20.25
CA THR A 212 -6.53 13.73 19.25
C THR A 212 -7.22 14.59 18.19
N MET A 213 -6.46 15.57 17.65
CA MET A 213 -6.86 16.35 16.47
C MET A 213 -6.36 15.72 15.17
N LEU A 214 -5.52 14.67 15.23
CA LEU A 214 -5.07 13.97 14.04
C LEU A 214 -6.19 13.11 13.47
N PRO A 215 -6.51 13.22 12.17
CA PRO A 215 -7.49 12.39 11.52
C PRO A 215 -7.14 10.90 11.63
N ILE A 216 -8.10 10.08 12.06
CA ILE A 216 -7.92 8.64 12.26
C ILE A 216 -8.57 7.87 11.12
N LEU A 217 -7.81 7.01 10.47
CA LEU A 217 -8.23 6.16 9.37
C LEU A 217 -8.37 4.70 9.81
N MET A 218 -9.51 4.11 9.52
CA MET A 218 -9.73 2.67 9.68
C MET A 218 -9.61 1.96 8.32
N HIS A 219 -8.65 1.04 8.21
CA HIS A 219 -8.40 0.30 6.98
C HIS A 219 -9.50 -0.73 6.71
N VAL A 220 -9.77 -1.62 7.67
CA VAL A 220 -10.75 -2.70 7.50
C VAL A 220 -11.83 -2.62 8.58
N PRO A 221 -12.96 -1.94 8.31
CA PRO A 221 -14.08 -1.94 9.25
C PRO A 221 -14.66 -3.34 9.36
N GLN A 222 -14.63 -3.90 10.58
CA GLN A 222 -15.03 -5.29 10.86
C GLN A 222 -16.52 -5.55 10.66
N LEU A 223 -17.34 -4.53 10.91
CA LEU A 223 -18.81 -4.59 10.79
C LEU A 223 -19.31 -4.07 9.44
N GLY A 224 -18.40 -3.87 8.46
CA GLY A 224 -18.73 -3.45 7.10
C GLY A 224 -18.77 -1.95 6.86
N GLY A 225 -18.45 -1.13 7.85
CA GLY A 225 -18.36 0.33 7.79
C GLY A 225 -19.58 1.07 8.30
N GLY A 226 -20.81 0.57 8.08
CA GLY A 226 -22.02 1.24 8.55
C GLY A 226 -22.11 1.41 10.07
N PRO A 227 -21.98 0.34 10.86
CA PRO A 227 -21.96 0.45 12.32
C PRO A 227 -20.80 1.27 12.88
N GLU A 228 -19.63 1.20 12.25
CA GLU A 228 -18.47 2.00 12.64
C GLU A 228 -18.73 3.49 12.42
N ILE A 229 -19.33 3.87 11.28
CA ILE A 229 -19.74 5.25 10.99
C ILE A 229 -20.73 5.74 12.04
N GLN A 230 -21.77 4.95 12.35
CA GLN A 230 -22.79 5.31 13.35
C GLN A 230 -22.22 5.48 14.75
N ARG A 231 -21.15 4.76 15.08
CA ARG A 231 -20.48 4.85 16.38
C ARG A 231 -19.38 5.90 16.42
N GLU A 232 -19.17 6.61 15.32
CA GLU A 232 -18.12 7.66 15.21
C GLU A 232 -16.71 7.14 15.52
N VAL A 233 -16.37 5.97 14.97
CA VAL A 233 -15.13 5.25 15.30
C VAL A 233 -13.90 5.91 14.68
N ALA A 234 -14.00 6.41 13.45
CA ALA A 234 -12.91 6.99 12.69
C ALA A 234 -13.36 8.21 11.87
N ASP A 235 -12.41 8.99 11.38
CA ASP A 235 -12.63 10.17 10.52
C ASP A 235 -12.57 9.81 9.05
N LEU A 236 -11.81 8.75 8.72
CA LEU A 236 -11.63 8.25 7.36
C LEU A 236 -11.79 6.73 7.32
N TYR A 237 -12.19 6.22 6.14
CA TYR A 237 -12.30 4.79 5.89
C TYR A 237 -11.56 4.41 4.61
N MET A 238 -10.82 3.30 4.65
CA MET A 238 -10.17 2.75 3.47
C MET A 238 -11.17 2.09 2.53
N ILE A 239 -10.98 2.33 1.23
CA ILE A 239 -11.70 1.68 0.13
C ILE A 239 -10.69 1.22 -0.92
N GLY A 240 -11.08 0.29 -1.79
CA GLY A 240 -10.24 -0.24 -2.87
C GLY A 240 -10.08 -1.76 -2.77
N GLU A 241 -9.21 -2.24 -1.91
CA GLU A 241 -8.80 -3.64 -1.81
C GLU A 241 -9.93 -4.65 -1.53
N ASN A 242 -11.00 -4.23 -0.88
CA ASN A 242 -12.15 -5.09 -0.57
C ASN A 242 -13.16 -5.24 -1.72
N GLY A 243 -12.70 -5.02 -2.96
CA GLY A 243 -13.49 -5.09 -4.17
C GLY A 243 -14.25 -3.81 -4.49
N LEU A 244 -14.39 -3.48 -5.78
CA LEU A 244 -14.90 -2.19 -6.24
C LEU A 244 -16.35 -1.92 -5.81
N GLY A 245 -17.21 -2.94 -5.83
CA GLY A 245 -18.59 -2.76 -5.41
C GLY A 245 -18.75 -2.38 -3.94
N ASN A 246 -17.96 -2.99 -3.05
CA ASN A 246 -17.91 -2.60 -1.64
C ASN A 246 -17.31 -1.21 -1.47
N SER A 247 -16.28 -0.90 -2.24
CA SER A 247 -15.59 0.40 -2.22
C SER A 247 -16.51 1.55 -2.59
N ILE A 248 -17.29 1.39 -3.66
CA ILE A 248 -18.29 2.39 -4.09
C ILE A 248 -19.34 2.59 -2.99
N ARG A 249 -19.96 1.51 -2.50
CA ARG A 249 -20.97 1.60 -1.44
C ARG A 249 -20.45 2.29 -0.18
N ARG A 250 -19.26 1.90 0.27
CA ARG A 250 -18.62 2.48 1.45
C ARG A 250 -18.22 3.93 1.24
N GLY A 251 -17.66 4.26 0.06
CA GLY A 251 -17.27 5.62 -0.30
C GLY A 251 -18.44 6.59 -0.27
N PHE A 252 -19.56 6.22 -0.87
CA PHE A 252 -20.78 7.05 -0.84
C PHE A 252 -21.43 7.12 0.55
N ALA A 253 -21.41 6.04 1.32
CA ALA A 253 -21.90 6.03 2.70
C ALA A 253 -21.06 6.96 3.59
N ALA A 254 -19.74 6.91 3.50
CA ALA A 254 -18.84 7.82 4.21
C ALA A 254 -19.10 9.28 3.82
N ALA A 255 -19.21 9.56 2.52
CA ALA A 255 -19.50 10.90 2.02
C ALA A 255 -20.84 11.44 2.52
N ALA A 256 -21.89 10.62 2.56
CA ALA A 256 -23.21 10.98 3.10
C ALA A 256 -23.16 11.28 4.61
N ALA A 257 -22.23 10.67 5.33
CA ALA A 257 -21.98 10.93 6.76
C ALA A 257 -20.99 12.11 7.00
N GLY A 258 -20.53 12.81 5.96
CA GLY A 258 -19.56 13.89 6.07
C GLY A 258 -18.12 13.42 6.36
N LEU A 259 -17.83 12.12 6.19
CA LEU A 259 -16.54 11.51 6.42
C LEU A 259 -15.76 11.38 5.12
N SER A 260 -14.43 11.25 5.23
CA SER A 260 -13.54 11.07 4.09
C SER A 260 -13.19 9.59 3.86
N THR A 261 -12.63 9.32 2.67
CA THR A 261 -12.08 8.01 2.34
C THR A 261 -10.65 8.12 1.82
N VAL A 262 -9.89 7.05 2.00
CA VAL A 262 -8.59 6.85 1.35
C VAL A 262 -8.73 5.64 0.43
N ILE A 263 -8.24 5.76 -0.80
CA ILE A 263 -8.25 4.64 -1.75
C ILE A 263 -6.94 3.88 -1.60
N GLN A 264 -7.00 2.56 -1.42
CA GLN A 264 -5.84 1.70 -1.53
C GLN A 264 -6.07 0.65 -2.61
N LEU A 265 -5.33 0.78 -3.70
CA LEU A 265 -5.23 -0.21 -4.77
C LEU A 265 -3.75 -0.41 -5.06
N THR A 266 -3.26 -1.58 -4.66
CA THR A 266 -1.83 -1.89 -4.65
C THR A 266 -1.48 -2.81 -5.82
N GLY A 267 -0.72 -2.28 -6.77
CA GLY A 267 -0.27 -2.92 -8.00
C GLY A 267 0.61 -1.95 -8.78
N GLY A 268 0.67 -2.11 -10.09
CA GLY A 268 1.35 -1.21 -11.01
C GLY A 268 0.45 -0.05 -11.47
N THR A 269 0.75 0.45 -12.66
CA THR A 269 0.01 1.58 -13.26
C THR A 269 -1.45 1.27 -13.56
N LEU A 270 -1.82 0.00 -13.82
CA LEU A 270 -3.23 -0.38 -14.02
C LEU A 270 -4.04 -0.20 -12.74
N SER A 271 -3.53 -0.65 -11.59
CA SER A 271 -4.14 -0.41 -10.27
C SER A 271 -4.23 1.08 -9.94
N LYS A 272 -3.20 1.86 -10.26
CA LYS A 272 -3.23 3.32 -10.08
C LYS A 272 -4.30 3.96 -10.96
N ALA A 273 -4.39 3.60 -12.23
CA ALA A 273 -5.43 4.09 -13.13
C ALA A 273 -6.84 3.78 -12.57
N MET A 274 -7.06 2.54 -12.09
CA MET A 274 -8.32 2.17 -11.45
C MET A 274 -8.60 2.99 -10.18
N ALA A 275 -7.58 3.27 -9.37
CA ALA A 275 -7.71 4.16 -8.21
C ALA A 275 -8.10 5.58 -8.61
N MET A 276 -7.56 6.11 -9.71
CA MET A 276 -7.95 7.42 -10.26
C MET A 276 -9.39 7.41 -10.71
N HIS A 277 -9.86 6.36 -11.41
CA HIS A 277 -11.28 6.24 -11.82
C HIS A 277 -12.22 6.15 -10.62
N LEU A 278 -11.87 5.38 -9.58
CA LEU A 278 -12.65 5.30 -8.35
C LEU A 278 -12.66 6.67 -7.62
N GLY A 279 -11.51 7.31 -7.52
CA GLY A 279 -11.36 8.64 -6.93
C GLY A 279 -12.10 9.75 -7.71
N ALA A 280 -12.28 9.57 -9.01
CA ALA A 280 -13.03 10.52 -9.84
C ALA A 280 -14.50 10.64 -9.44
N VAL A 281 -15.10 9.56 -8.90
CA VAL A 281 -16.55 9.47 -8.63
C VAL A 281 -16.90 9.51 -7.14
N VAL A 282 -16.05 9.02 -6.27
CA VAL A 282 -16.30 9.07 -4.82
C VAL A 282 -16.11 10.50 -4.30
N PRO A 283 -17.10 11.13 -3.66
CA PRO A 283 -17.05 12.58 -3.38
C PRO A 283 -15.92 13.01 -2.43
N ASN A 284 -15.76 12.36 -1.29
CA ASN A 284 -14.89 12.80 -0.20
C ASN A 284 -13.58 11.97 -0.13
N VAL A 285 -12.90 11.81 -1.25
CA VAL A 285 -11.58 11.16 -1.28
C VAL A 285 -10.51 12.12 -0.78
N SER A 286 -9.80 11.74 0.27
CA SER A 286 -8.63 12.45 0.78
C SER A 286 -7.42 12.24 -0.15
N HIS A 287 -7.04 10.99 -0.36
CA HIS A 287 -5.95 10.62 -1.27
C HIS A 287 -6.03 9.13 -1.65
N ALA A 288 -5.21 8.73 -2.60
CA ALA A 288 -4.98 7.34 -2.95
C ALA A 288 -3.58 6.90 -2.53
N THR A 289 -3.43 5.66 -2.08
CA THR A 289 -2.16 4.97 -1.87
C THR A 289 -2.00 3.89 -2.93
N THR A 290 -0.92 3.98 -3.70
CA THR A 290 -0.59 3.08 -4.81
C THR A 290 0.86 2.61 -4.66
N LEU A 291 1.27 1.59 -5.42
CA LEU A 291 2.64 1.05 -5.34
C LEU A 291 3.40 1.16 -6.66
N ASP A 292 2.84 1.79 -7.68
CA ASP A 292 3.45 1.87 -9.00
C ASP A 292 4.85 2.50 -8.99
N ASP A 293 5.11 3.45 -8.09
CA ASP A 293 6.41 4.11 -7.92
C ASP A 293 7.49 3.20 -7.28
N GLN A 294 7.10 2.04 -6.76
CA GLN A 294 8.02 1.08 -6.14
C GLN A 294 8.77 0.23 -7.17
N TYR A 295 8.23 0.09 -8.37
CA TYR A 295 8.75 -0.79 -9.41
C TYR A 295 9.69 -0.03 -10.36
N ALA A 296 10.78 -0.68 -10.76
CA ALA A 296 11.69 -0.14 -11.75
C ALA A 296 11.10 -0.20 -13.18
N GLU A 297 10.14 -1.09 -13.39
CA GLU A 297 9.49 -1.37 -14.67
C GLU A 297 8.00 -1.64 -14.47
N ASP A 298 7.20 -1.43 -15.51
CA ASP A 298 5.74 -1.59 -15.47
C ASP A 298 5.23 -2.12 -16.84
N VAL A 299 4.17 -2.91 -16.82
CA VAL A 299 3.58 -3.52 -18.03
C VAL A 299 2.99 -2.50 -18.99
N THR A 300 2.71 -1.28 -18.55
CA THR A 300 2.17 -0.21 -19.39
C THR A 300 3.25 0.58 -20.15
N GLY A 301 4.52 0.39 -19.79
CA GLY A 301 5.64 1.16 -20.38
C GLY A 301 5.68 2.63 -20.01
N ILE A 302 4.57 3.19 -19.52
CA ILE A 302 4.44 4.59 -19.04
C ILE A 302 3.80 4.58 -17.65
N ARG A 303 3.93 5.68 -16.93
CA ARG A 303 3.28 5.88 -15.63
C ARG A 303 2.41 7.12 -15.66
N LEU A 304 1.37 7.13 -14.83
CA LEU A 304 0.57 8.33 -14.63
C LEU A 304 1.40 9.36 -13.86
N GLU A 305 1.46 10.57 -14.37
CA GLU A 305 2.22 11.67 -13.76
C GLU A 305 1.73 12.02 -12.35
N ILE A 306 2.64 12.58 -11.56
CA ILE A 306 2.31 13.25 -10.31
C ILE A 306 2.63 14.75 -10.48
N SER A 307 1.68 15.58 -10.16
CA SER A 307 1.85 17.03 -10.15
C SER A 307 0.98 17.63 -9.05
N GLU A 308 1.55 18.52 -8.26
CA GLU A 308 0.86 19.17 -7.15
C GLU A 308 0.15 18.17 -6.20
N GLY A 309 0.83 17.07 -5.89
CA GLY A 309 0.33 16.02 -4.99
C GLY A 309 -0.76 15.14 -5.58
N SER A 310 -1.08 15.25 -6.88
CA SER A 310 -2.19 14.54 -7.49
C SER A 310 -1.83 13.92 -8.85
N SER A 311 -2.61 12.92 -9.25
CA SER A 311 -2.51 12.27 -10.57
C SER A 311 -3.79 12.51 -11.37
N PRO A 312 -3.72 12.69 -12.71
CA PRO A 312 -4.89 12.89 -13.53
C PRO A 312 -5.76 11.64 -13.59
N VAL A 313 -7.07 11.84 -13.73
CA VAL A 313 -8.01 10.77 -14.10
C VAL A 313 -7.88 10.50 -15.59
N PRO A 314 -7.55 9.26 -16.03
CA PRO A 314 -7.44 8.97 -17.46
C PRO A 314 -8.77 9.15 -18.18
N GLU A 315 -8.73 9.73 -19.40
CA GLU A 315 -9.92 10.00 -20.22
C GLU A 315 -10.08 9.04 -21.40
N GLY A 316 -9.09 8.19 -21.65
CA GLY A 316 -9.19 7.17 -22.70
C GLY A 316 -10.16 6.04 -22.33
N PRO A 317 -10.61 5.25 -23.34
CA PRO A 317 -11.50 4.11 -23.10
C PRO A 317 -10.92 3.11 -22.10
N GLY A 318 -11.76 2.53 -21.26
CA GLY A 318 -11.35 1.62 -20.21
C GLY A 318 -10.58 2.32 -19.10
N LEU A 319 -9.45 1.77 -18.70
CA LEU A 319 -8.53 2.41 -17.74
C LEU A 319 -7.74 3.58 -18.32
N GLY A 320 -7.80 3.78 -19.67
CA GLY A 320 -7.09 4.86 -20.36
C GLY A 320 -5.57 4.68 -20.36
N VAL A 321 -5.10 3.49 -20.11
CA VAL A 321 -3.68 3.07 -20.18
C VAL A 321 -3.58 1.74 -20.92
N ASP A 322 -2.56 1.57 -21.74
CA ASP A 322 -2.37 0.37 -22.54
C ASP A 322 -1.26 -0.51 -21.98
N VAL A 323 -1.42 -1.82 -22.13
CA VAL A 323 -0.41 -2.82 -21.77
C VAL A 323 0.46 -3.12 -22.96
N ASP A 324 1.77 -3.12 -22.77
CA ASP A 324 2.73 -3.67 -23.73
C ASP A 324 2.84 -5.19 -23.50
N GLU A 325 2.25 -5.95 -24.42
CA GLU A 325 2.25 -7.43 -24.35
C GLU A 325 3.65 -8.04 -24.38
N LYS A 326 4.63 -7.35 -24.96
CA LYS A 326 6.00 -7.81 -24.95
C LYS A 326 6.62 -7.66 -23.55
N ILE A 327 6.41 -6.52 -22.90
CA ILE A 327 6.86 -6.31 -21.52
C ILE A 327 6.13 -7.29 -20.59
N LEU A 328 4.83 -7.48 -20.76
CA LEU A 328 4.06 -8.46 -19.99
C LEU A 328 4.66 -9.86 -20.11
N ALA A 329 4.95 -10.32 -21.32
CA ALA A 329 5.54 -11.63 -21.56
C ALA A 329 6.96 -11.76 -20.97
N GLU A 330 7.78 -10.71 -21.07
CA GLU A 330 9.12 -10.67 -20.48
C GLU A 330 9.07 -10.75 -18.94
N LEU A 331 8.16 -9.99 -18.31
CA LEU A 331 8.02 -10.00 -16.86
C LEU A 331 7.41 -11.31 -16.33
N ALA A 332 6.47 -11.91 -17.07
CA ALA A 332 5.87 -13.21 -16.72
C ALA A 332 6.88 -14.37 -16.84
N ALA A 333 7.83 -14.28 -17.76
CA ALA A 333 8.89 -15.29 -17.91
C ALA A 333 10.02 -15.15 -16.85
N ARG A 334 10.07 -14.04 -16.12
CA ARG A 334 11.12 -13.78 -15.15
C ARG A 334 10.93 -14.61 -13.88
N PRO A 335 11.96 -15.36 -13.45
CA PRO A 335 11.91 -16.05 -12.17
C PRO A 335 11.89 -15.06 -11.01
N LYS A 336 11.33 -15.47 -9.89
CA LYS A 336 11.45 -14.69 -8.65
C LYS A 336 12.92 -14.57 -8.25
N SER A 337 13.37 -13.35 -7.97
CA SER A 337 14.74 -13.13 -7.52
C SER A 337 14.94 -13.73 -6.12
N GLU A 338 16.08 -14.40 -5.91
CA GLU A 338 16.46 -14.86 -4.59
C GLU A 338 16.96 -13.69 -3.74
N LEU A 339 16.68 -13.75 -2.44
CA LEU A 339 17.28 -12.82 -1.50
C LEU A 339 18.77 -13.14 -1.35
N PRO A 340 19.64 -12.14 -1.34
CA PRO A 340 21.02 -12.36 -0.93
C PRO A 340 21.05 -12.91 0.51
N ARG A 341 22.14 -13.61 0.86
CA ARG A 341 22.41 -13.95 2.27
C ARG A 341 22.42 -12.64 3.07
N HIS A 342 21.68 -12.58 4.18
CA HIS A 342 21.57 -11.38 4.98
C HIS A 342 21.37 -11.73 6.46
N LEU A 343 21.59 -10.74 7.31
CA LEU A 343 21.27 -10.76 8.73
C LEU A 343 20.36 -9.56 9.03
N GLY A 344 19.35 -9.78 9.85
CA GLY A 344 18.67 -8.68 10.52
C GLY A 344 19.53 -8.20 11.69
N VAL A 345 19.68 -6.88 11.80
CA VAL A 345 20.47 -6.24 12.87
C VAL A 345 19.54 -5.32 13.65
N LEU A 346 19.54 -5.46 14.98
CA LEU A 346 18.77 -4.62 15.87
C LEU A 346 19.71 -3.91 16.86
N HIS A 347 19.70 -2.59 16.82
CA HIS A 347 20.44 -1.76 17.75
C HIS A 347 19.51 -1.25 18.84
N LEU A 348 19.83 -1.56 20.09
CA LEU A 348 19.12 -1.03 21.24
C LEU A 348 19.81 0.22 21.79
N PRO A 349 19.05 1.15 22.39
CA PRO A 349 19.64 2.25 23.15
C PRO A 349 20.52 1.68 24.28
N GLY A 350 21.72 2.19 24.39
CA GLY A 350 22.72 1.66 25.34
C GLY A 350 23.81 0.77 24.71
N GLY A 351 23.79 0.60 23.36
CA GLY A 351 24.90 0.03 22.61
C GLY A 351 24.84 -1.49 22.39
N THR A 352 23.79 -2.17 22.89
CA THR A 352 23.59 -3.59 22.61
C THR A 352 23.09 -3.81 21.20
N THR A 353 23.71 -4.72 20.46
CA THR A 353 23.30 -5.12 19.11
C THR A 353 22.92 -6.60 19.08
N TYR A 354 21.84 -6.92 18.38
CA TYR A 354 21.43 -8.30 18.12
C TYR A 354 21.46 -8.58 16.62
N TYR A 355 21.89 -9.80 16.28
CA TYR A 355 21.86 -10.34 14.92
C TYR A 355 20.87 -11.48 14.85
N THR A 356 20.03 -11.50 13.81
CA THR A 356 18.97 -12.49 13.59
C THR A 356 18.99 -13.01 12.16
N PRO A 357 18.43 -14.21 11.88
CA PRO A 357 18.45 -14.77 10.51
C PRO A 357 17.51 -14.05 9.53
N SER A 358 16.66 -13.17 10.01
CA SER A 358 15.71 -12.37 9.25
C SER A 358 15.40 -11.08 10.01
N ALA A 359 14.35 -10.35 9.63
CA ALA A 359 13.89 -9.17 10.37
C ALA A 359 13.77 -9.45 11.87
N PRO A 360 14.40 -8.64 12.75
CA PRO A 360 14.38 -8.88 14.19
C PRO A 360 12.96 -8.80 14.77
N ASN A 361 12.61 -9.76 15.61
CA ASN A 361 11.42 -9.67 16.44
C ASN A 361 11.76 -8.99 17.77
N VAL A 362 11.36 -7.73 17.91
CA VAL A 362 11.70 -6.90 19.07
C VAL A 362 11.12 -7.46 20.36
N GLU A 363 9.89 -7.95 20.35
CA GLU A 363 9.23 -8.53 21.52
C GLU A 363 9.98 -9.79 22.02
N GLN A 364 10.34 -10.68 21.11
CA GLN A 364 11.11 -11.90 21.49
C GLN A 364 12.49 -11.57 22.05
N ILE A 365 13.13 -10.52 21.52
CA ILE A 365 14.49 -10.14 21.93
C ILE A 365 14.49 -9.37 23.25
N THR A 366 13.56 -8.45 23.42
CA THR A 366 13.57 -7.48 24.53
C THR A 366 12.51 -7.73 25.59
N GLY A 367 11.48 -8.51 25.28
CA GLY A 367 10.28 -8.62 26.11
C GLY A 367 9.35 -7.39 26.06
N PHE A 368 9.70 -6.36 25.29
CA PHE A 368 8.86 -5.16 25.15
C PHE A 368 7.78 -5.34 24.09
N VAL A 369 6.54 -5.43 24.51
CA VAL A 369 5.37 -5.51 23.64
C VAL A 369 4.86 -4.14 23.19
N GLU A 370 5.36 -3.06 23.78
CA GLU A 370 4.83 -1.72 23.56
C GLU A 370 5.21 -1.11 22.21
N GLY A 371 6.24 -1.64 21.51
CA GLY A 371 6.66 -1.16 20.19
C GLY A 371 7.08 0.30 20.16
N ASN A 372 7.58 0.83 21.28
CA ASN A 372 7.96 2.25 21.43
C ASN A 372 9.25 2.39 22.26
N VAL A 373 10.28 1.71 21.85
CA VAL A 373 11.62 1.87 22.46
C VAL A 373 12.30 3.06 21.79
N ARG A 374 12.52 4.14 22.55
CA ARG A 374 13.17 5.35 22.03
C ARG A 374 14.62 5.06 21.68
N GLY A 375 15.03 5.49 20.48
CA GLY A 375 16.38 5.26 19.95
C GLY A 375 16.65 3.85 19.44
N ILE A 376 15.63 2.98 19.34
CA ILE A 376 15.76 1.68 18.67
C ILE A 376 15.86 1.89 17.15
N ARG A 377 16.72 1.09 16.52
CA ARG A 377 16.85 1.08 15.07
C ARG A 377 17.20 -0.32 14.57
N SER A 378 16.81 -0.61 13.35
CA SER A 378 17.11 -1.87 12.68
C SER A 378 17.63 -1.62 11.26
N GLU A 379 18.48 -2.53 10.81
CA GLU A 379 18.98 -2.57 9.45
C GLU A 379 19.16 -4.00 8.97
N PHE A 380 19.41 -4.19 7.68
CA PHE A 380 19.81 -5.48 7.13
C PHE A 380 21.30 -5.42 6.73
N TRP A 381 22.06 -6.37 7.23
CA TRP A 381 23.42 -6.57 6.80
C TRP A 381 23.44 -7.64 5.72
N ASN A 382 23.50 -7.21 4.46
CA ASN A 382 23.62 -8.10 3.32
C ASN A 382 25.05 -8.64 3.22
N ASP A 383 25.20 -9.84 2.65
CA ASP A 383 26.50 -10.47 2.45
C ASP A 383 27.43 -9.54 1.65
N ASP A 384 28.40 -8.98 2.32
CA ASP A 384 29.43 -8.08 1.79
C ASP A 384 30.74 -8.83 1.46
N SER A 385 30.69 -10.16 1.50
CA SER A 385 31.82 -11.08 1.31
C SER A 385 32.93 -10.93 2.39
N SER A 386 32.64 -10.26 3.52
CA SER A 386 33.60 -10.12 4.59
C SER A 386 33.70 -11.39 5.45
N GLY A 387 34.87 -11.61 6.03
CA GLY A 387 35.06 -12.68 7.01
C GLY A 387 34.25 -12.43 8.30
N GLU A 388 33.94 -11.17 8.62
CA GLU A 388 33.10 -10.84 9.76
C GLU A 388 31.65 -11.24 9.49
N PHE A 389 31.10 -10.89 8.33
CA PHE A 389 29.76 -11.33 7.94
C PHE A 389 29.64 -12.85 8.00
N SER A 390 30.56 -13.57 7.36
CA SER A 390 30.53 -15.04 7.30
C SER A 390 30.51 -15.67 8.69
N ARG A 391 31.37 -15.19 9.61
CA ARG A 391 31.45 -15.69 10.99
C ARG A 391 30.14 -15.44 11.76
N VAL A 392 29.60 -14.21 11.68
CA VAL A 392 28.37 -13.85 12.38
C VAL A 392 27.18 -14.60 11.79
N TYR A 393 27.13 -14.74 10.45
CA TYR A 393 26.08 -15.48 9.77
C TYR A 393 26.04 -16.95 10.19
N GLU A 394 27.18 -17.64 10.23
CA GLU A 394 27.28 -19.03 10.68
C GLU A 394 26.84 -19.18 12.15
N GLN A 395 27.24 -18.24 12.99
CA GLN A 395 26.82 -18.24 14.38
C GLN A 395 25.30 -18.07 14.51
N VAL A 396 24.71 -17.12 13.78
CA VAL A 396 23.26 -16.88 13.78
C VAL A 396 22.49 -18.09 13.23
N GLN A 397 23.00 -18.76 12.17
CA GLN A 397 22.36 -19.97 11.65
C GLN A 397 22.34 -21.11 12.69
N LYS A 398 23.32 -21.16 13.57
CA LYS A 398 23.43 -22.17 14.62
C LYS A 398 22.64 -21.83 15.88
N GLU A 399 22.63 -20.57 16.30
CA GLU A 399 22.13 -20.14 17.61
C GLU A 399 20.77 -19.40 17.49
N GLY A 400 20.35 -19.00 16.28
CA GLY A 400 19.17 -18.21 16.03
C GLY A 400 19.43 -16.72 16.23
N THR A 401 19.46 -16.26 17.47
CA THR A 401 19.73 -14.85 17.80
C THR A 401 21.06 -14.72 18.55
N VAL A 402 21.91 -13.83 18.05
CA VAL A 402 23.23 -13.58 18.64
C VAL A 402 23.29 -12.17 19.21
N LYS A 403 23.69 -12.02 20.45
CA LYS A 403 23.92 -10.75 21.14
C LYS A 403 25.38 -10.34 21.05
N LYS A 404 25.66 -9.07 20.72
CA LYS A 404 26.97 -8.46 20.73
C LYS A 404 26.91 -7.13 21.52
N GLY A 405 27.80 -6.92 22.42
CA GLY A 405 27.88 -5.70 23.25
C GLY A 405 27.71 -5.95 24.71
#